data_a85240afc6e9f6e0c50cf1e4dd21c4e7
#
_entry.id   a85240afc6e9f6e0c50cf1e4dd21c4e7
#
_cell.length_a   1.000
_cell.length_b   1.000
_cell.length_c   1.000
_cell.angle_alpha   90.00
_cell.angle_beta   90.00
_cell.angle_gamma   90.00
#
_symmetry.space_group_name_H-M   'P 1'
#
loop_
_entity.id
_entity.type
_entity.pdbx_description
1 polymer ?
#
loop_
_entity_poly.entity_id
_entity_poly.type
_entity_poly.pdbx_seq_one_letter_code
_entity_poly.pdbx_strand_id
1 'polypeptide(L)'
;FFNISAKKKLGFENLIDYLLQKSKYGRWLYKDDEITDKDDIFITNECTRNEILSLIHKEIPYNIEVTNKTFKYLKNGQLKIKQDIIIKNDRYKKILLGRKGSKIKDIRIKSQKEISNILDVKTHLYINVISSDAKKI
;
A
#
# COMPACT_ATOMS: atom_id res chain seq x y z
N PHE A 1 -29.22 4.95 13.54
CA PHE A 1 -28.41 3.81 13.04
C PHE A 1 -28.57 3.69 11.53
N PHE A 2 -27.46 3.44 10.80
CA PHE A 2 -27.47 3.21 9.36
C PHE A 2 -27.01 1.78 9.08
N ASN A 3 -27.85 0.99 8.42
CA ASN A 3 -27.50 -0.34 7.98
C ASN A 3 -26.82 -0.22 6.60
N ILE A 4 -25.51 -0.34 6.56
CA ILE A 4 -24.70 -0.22 5.35
C ILE A 4 -23.91 -1.50 5.06
N SER A 5 -23.68 -1.77 3.79
CA SER A 5 -22.77 -2.82 3.33
C SER A 5 -21.77 -2.22 2.36
N ALA A 6 -20.53 -2.00 2.81
CA ALA A 6 -19.46 -1.49 1.95
C ALA A 6 -19.21 -2.39 0.73
N LYS A 7 -19.18 -3.71 0.94
CA LYS A 7 -18.98 -4.70 -0.13
C LYS A 7 -20.08 -4.68 -1.20
N LYS A 8 -21.34 -4.50 -0.78
CA LYS A 8 -22.49 -4.50 -1.68
C LYS A 8 -22.90 -3.09 -2.13
N LYS A 9 -22.24 -2.05 -1.62
CA LYS A 9 -22.58 -0.63 -1.84
C LYS A 9 -24.04 -0.30 -1.54
N LEU A 10 -24.62 -0.92 -0.49
CA LEU A 10 -26.02 -0.72 -0.11
C LEU A 10 -26.12 0.19 1.12
N GLY A 11 -27.20 0.99 1.20
CA GLY A 11 -27.54 1.82 2.37
C GLY A 11 -26.73 3.11 2.51
N PHE A 12 -25.93 3.49 1.51
CA PHE A 12 -25.10 4.70 1.57
C PHE A 12 -25.89 5.99 1.37
N GLU A 13 -26.96 5.98 0.60
CA GLU A 13 -27.74 7.18 0.30
C GLU A 13 -28.22 7.87 1.57
N ASN A 14 -28.90 7.15 2.45
CA ASN A 14 -29.38 7.68 3.73
C ASN A 14 -28.25 8.21 4.63
N LEU A 15 -27.08 7.56 4.61
CA LEU A 15 -25.91 8.02 5.35
C LEU A 15 -25.35 9.32 4.77
N ILE A 16 -25.23 9.39 3.44
CA ILE A 16 -24.73 10.58 2.73
C ILE A 16 -25.66 11.76 2.97
N ASP A 17 -26.97 11.59 2.81
CA ASP A 17 -27.97 12.64 3.05
C ASP A 17 -27.90 13.17 4.49
N TYR A 18 -27.77 12.26 5.46
CA TYR A 18 -27.60 12.65 6.86
C TYR A 18 -26.31 13.45 7.07
N LEU A 19 -25.18 13.01 6.48
CA LEU A 19 -23.89 13.71 6.60
C LEU A 19 -23.97 15.09 5.93
N LEU A 20 -24.59 15.20 4.77
CA LEU A 20 -24.79 16.48 4.08
C LEU A 20 -25.62 17.46 4.91
N GLN A 21 -26.70 17.00 5.54
CA GLN A 21 -27.51 17.83 6.44
C GLN A 21 -26.75 18.29 7.69
N LYS A 22 -25.77 17.53 8.16
CA LYS A 22 -24.93 17.85 9.33
C LYS A 22 -23.66 18.60 8.97
N SER A 23 -23.25 18.59 7.72
CA SER A 23 -22.06 19.31 7.27
C SER A 23 -22.28 20.83 7.34
N LYS A 24 -21.23 21.56 7.66
CA LYS A 24 -21.23 23.02 7.70
C LYS A 24 -20.31 23.55 6.61
N TYR A 25 -20.67 24.70 6.06
CA TYR A 25 -19.74 25.41 5.19
C TYR A 25 -18.46 25.76 5.95
N GLY A 26 -17.32 25.48 5.34
CA GLY A 26 -16.00 25.72 5.92
C GLY A 26 -14.95 25.95 4.84
N ARG A 27 -13.71 26.24 5.25
CA ARG A 27 -12.60 26.30 4.32
C ARG A 27 -12.26 24.89 3.85
N TRP A 28 -11.96 24.75 2.56
CA TRP A 28 -11.37 23.52 2.04
C TRP A 28 -10.05 23.24 2.76
N LEU A 29 -9.89 22.02 3.25
CA LEU A 29 -8.66 21.58 3.92
C LEU A 29 -7.62 21.08 2.89
N TYR A 30 -8.09 20.66 1.73
CA TYR A 30 -7.28 20.14 0.61
C TYR A 30 -7.61 20.94 -0.64
N LYS A 31 -6.72 20.94 -1.62
CA LYS A 31 -6.98 21.51 -2.95
C LYS A 31 -7.94 20.60 -3.71
N ASP A 32 -8.60 21.14 -4.74
CA ASP A 32 -9.63 20.43 -5.52
C ASP A 32 -9.09 19.16 -6.23
N ASP A 33 -7.79 19.12 -6.51
CA ASP A 33 -7.07 18.01 -7.16
C ASP A 33 -6.34 17.10 -6.16
N GLU A 34 -6.34 17.43 -4.87
CA GLU A 34 -5.71 16.61 -3.84
C GLU A 34 -6.64 15.50 -3.34
N ILE A 35 -6.31 14.25 -3.63
CA ILE A 35 -7.02 13.06 -3.13
C ILE A 35 -6.55 12.69 -1.72
N THR A 36 -5.29 13.02 -1.38
CA THR A 36 -4.66 12.69 -0.09
C THR A 36 -3.58 13.70 0.26
N ASP A 37 -3.31 13.88 1.55
CA ASP A 37 -2.19 14.66 2.10
C ASP A 37 -0.88 13.86 2.18
N LYS A 38 -0.89 12.60 1.77
CA LYS A 38 0.27 11.73 1.83
C LYS A 38 1.13 11.88 0.58
N ASP A 39 2.44 11.81 0.78
CA ASP A 39 3.40 11.83 -0.32
C ASP A 39 3.40 10.52 -1.13
N ASP A 40 4.00 10.56 -2.31
CA ASP A 40 4.10 9.40 -3.20
C ASP A 40 4.86 8.24 -2.55
N ILE A 41 5.80 8.53 -1.65
CA ILE A 41 6.57 7.52 -0.93
C ILE A 41 5.64 6.72 -0.01
N PHE A 42 4.78 7.40 0.73
CA PHE A 42 3.79 6.73 1.58
C PHE A 42 2.82 5.91 0.75
N ILE A 43 2.27 6.47 -0.34
CA ILE A 43 1.33 5.78 -1.22
C ILE A 43 1.95 4.49 -1.77
N THR A 44 3.18 4.55 -2.27
CA THR A 44 3.85 3.37 -2.83
C THR A 44 4.18 2.31 -1.79
N ASN A 45 4.47 2.70 -0.54
CA ASN A 45 4.63 1.76 0.57
C ASN A 45 3.32 1.05 0.90
N GLU A 46 2.21 1.79 0.93
CA GLU A 46 0.89 1.21 1.24
C GLU A 46 0.38 0.31 0.10
N CYS A 47 0.66 0.62 -1.18
CA CYS A 47 0.36 -0.29 -2.29
C CYS A 47 1.04 -1.66 -2.09
N THR A 48 2.34 -1.65 -1.77
CA THR A 48 3.07 -2.90 -1.52
C THR A 48 2.57 -3.61 -0.27
N ARG A 49 2.27 -2.88 0.79
CA ARG A 49 1.71 -3.44 2.02
C ARG A 49 0.35 -4.08 1.79
N ASN A 50 -0.52 -3.44 1.02
CA ASN A 50 -1.84 -3.95 0.66
C ASN A 50 -1.75 -5.29 -0.10
N GLU A 51 -0.84 -5.39 -1.07
CA GLU A 51 -0.61 -6.64 -1.80
C GLU A 51 -0.07 -7.76 -0.89
N ILE A 52 0.78 -7.43 0.07
CA ILE A 52 1.23 -8.41 1.07
C ILE A 52 0.04 -8.91 1.89
N LEU A 53 -0.79 -8.00 2.40
CA LEU A 53 -1.95 -8.35 3.22
C LEU A 53 -2.99 -9.17 2.46
N SER A 54 -3.19 -8.88 1.17
CA SER A 54 -4.14 -9.62 0.32
C SER A 54 -3.72 -11.06 0.04
N LEU A 55 -2.41 -11.32 -0.08
CA LEU A 55 -1.86 -12.64 -0.40
C LEU A 55 -1.59 -13.52 0.83
N ILE A 56 -1.47 -12.90 2.00
CA ILE A 56 -1.11 -13.59 3.24
C ILE A 56 -2.23 -13.43 4.25
N HIS A 57 -3.41 -13.97 3.89
CA HIS A 57 -4.57 -13.99 4.77
C HIS A 57 -4.27 -14.72 6.08
N LYS A 58 -4.35 -14.04 7.21
CA LYS A 58 -4.44 -14.53 8.60
C LYS A 58 -3.17 -14.58 9.46
N GLU A 59 -1.94 -14.62 8.94
CA GLU A 59 -0.80 -14.92 9.82
C GLU A 59 0.21 -13.77 10.06
N ILE A 60 0.23 -12.72 9.21
CA ILE A 60 1.32 -11.73 9.26
C ILE A 60 0.91 -10.24 9.41
N PRO A 61 -0.35 -9.83 9.57
CA PRO A 61 -0.79 -8.44 9.31
C PRO A 61 -0.07 -7.37 10.13
N TYR A 62 0.33 -7.67 11.37
CA TYR A 62 0.76 -6.65 12.34
C TYR A 62 2.28 -6.52 12.51
N ASN A 63 3.06 -7.34 11.83
CA ASN A 63 4.52 -7.42 12.01
C ASN A 63 5.31 -7.13 10.74
N ILE A 64 4.67 -6.46 9.75
CA ILE A 64 5.31 -6.08 8.50
C ILE A 64 5.38 -4.57 8.40
N GLU A 65 6.56 -4.07 8.12
CA GLU A 65 6.82 -2.70 7.77
C GLU A 65 7.39 -2.65 6.35
N VAL A 66 6.89 -1.72 5.52
CA VAL A 66 7.40 -1.46 4.17
C VAL A 66 8.04 -0.08 4.18
N THR A 67 9.32 0.00 3.82
CA THR A 67 10.06 1.24 3.79
C THR A 67 10.72 1.46 2.44
N ASN A 68 10.68 2.69 1.93
CA ASN A 68 11.41 3.09 0.73
C ASN A 68 12.89 3.33 1.04
N LYS A 69 13.76 2.71 0.23
CA LYS A 69 15.22 2.97 0.22
C LYS A 69 15.62 3.87 -0.95
N THR A 70 14.88 3.79 -2.02
CA THR A 70 15.13 4.61 -3.21
C THR A 70 13.79 4.96 -3.84
N PHE A 71 13.57 6.23 -4.08
CA PHE A 71 12.47 6.76 -4.90
C PHE A 71 13.09 7.78 -5.85
N LYS A 72 13.22 7.43 -7.12
CA LYS A 72 13.97 8.25 -8.08
C LYS A 72 13.40 8.18 -9.48
N TYR A 73 13.11 9.33 -10.07
CA TYR A 73 12.83 9.43 -11.49
C TYR A 73 14.13 9.28 -12.30
N LEU A 74 14.07 8.45 -13.32
CA LEU A 74 15.16 8.20 -14.25
C LEU A 74 15.15 9.27 -15.35
N LYS A 75 16.26 9.39 -16.09
CA LYS A 75 16.40 10.37 -17.20
C LYS A 75 15.32 10.21 -18.30
N ASN A 76 14.76 9.01 -18.44
CA ASN A 76 13.70 8.70 -19.41
C ASN A 76 12.29 8.88 -18.86
N GLY A 77 12.11 9.54 -17.69
CA GLY A 77 10.84 9.78 -17.04
C GLY A 77 10.26 8.59 -16.29
N GLN A 78 10.89 7.41 -16.32
CA GLN A 78 10.41 6.24 -15.57
C GLN A 78 10.79 6.34 -14.09
N LEU A 79 9.99 5.72 -13.23
CA LEU A 79 10.21 5.73 -11.79
C LEU A 79 10.93 4.45 -11.33
N LYS A 80 12.01 4.60 -10.57
CA LYS A 80 12.72 3.50 -9.91
C LYS A 80 12.47 3.55 -8.41
N ILE A 81 11.92 2.47 -7.88
CA ILE A 81 11.64 2.30 -6.45
C ILE A 81 12.38 1.07 -5.93
N LYS A 82 13.04 1.23 -4.79
CA LYS A 82 13.57 0.11 -4.00
C LYS A 82 12.91 0.14 -2.63
N GLN A 83 12.30 -0.96 -2.23
CA GLN A 83 11.63 -1.10 -0.94
C GLN A 83 12.23 -2.25 -0.14
N ASP A 84 12.35 -2.04 1.17
CA ASP A 84 12.62 -3.09 2.13
C ASP A 84 11.32 -3.47 2.83
N ILE A 85 11.01 -4.76 2.86
CA ILE A 85 9.98 -5.35 3.70
C ILE A 85 10.66 -5.87 4.96
N ILE A 86 10.40 -5.23 6.08
CA ILE A 86 10.98 -5.58 7.38
C ILE A 86 10.00 -6.49 8.11
N ILE A 87 10.48 -7.65 8.53
CA ILE A 87 9.71 -8.68 9.23
C ILE A 87 10.36 -9.00 10.56
N LYS A 88 9.56 -9.11 11.62
CA LYS A 88 10.06 -9.38 12.97
C LYS A 88 10.45 -10.85 13.21
N ASN A 89 10.07 -11.78 12.34
CA ASN A 89 10.29 -13.21 12.56
C ASN A 89 10.64 -13.93 11.25
N ASP A 90 11.73 -14.72 11.28
CA ASP A 90 12.20 -15.48 10.12
C ASP A 90 11.20 -16.51 9.56
N ARG A 91 10.31 -17.03 10.40
CA ARG A 91 9.21 -17.89 9.92
C ARG A 91 8.34 -17.17 8.89
N TYR A 92 8.02 -15.91 9.13
CA TYR A 92 7.23 -15.10 8.22
C TYR A 92 7.97 -14.75 6.93
N LYS A 93 9.31 -14.62 7.00
CA LYS A 93 10.14 -14.43 5.80
C LYS A 93 9.97 -15.58 4.81
N LYS A 94 10.00 -16.84 5.29
CA LYS A 94 9.78 -18.02 4.44
C LYS A 94 8.39 -18.03 3.82
N ILE A 95 7.35 -17.65 4.58
CA ILE A 95 5.96 -17.58 4.11
C ILE A 95 5.81 -16.50 3.03
N LEU A 96 6.42 -15.32 3.24
CA LEU A 96 6.39 -14.20 2.30
C LEU A 96 7.14 -14.49 1.01
N LEU A 97 8.31 -15.08 1.10
CA LEU A 97 9.07 -15.49 -0.08
C LEU A 97 8.32 -16.53 -0.91
N GLY A 98 7.69 -17.51 -0.24
CA GLY A 98 7.03 -18.63 -0.88
C GLY A 98 8.02 -19.61 -1.52
N ARG A 99 7.46 -20.66 -2.16
CA ARG A 99 8.28 -21.70 -2.80
C ARG A 99 9.08 -21.08 -3.96
N LYS A 100 10.42 -21.19 -3.90
CA LYS A 100 11.35 -20.60 -4.90
C LYS A 100 11.13 -19.10 -5.17
N GLY A 101 10.65 -18.34 -4.18
CA GLY A 101 10.39 -16.90 -4.33
C GLY A 101 9.13 -16.53 -5.11
N SER A 102 8.21 -17.48 -5.34
CA SER A 102 7.00 -17.24 -6.15
C SER A 102 6.10 -16.15 -5.57
N LYS A 103 5.83 -16.18 -4.25
CA LYS A 103 4.92 -15.22 -3.62
C LYS A 103 5.48 -13.78 -3.67
N ILE A 104 6.75 -13.60 -3.34
CA ILE A 104 7.36 -12.26 -3.38
C ILE A 104 7.44 -11.72 -4.81
N LYS A 105 7.60 -12.60 -5.81
CA LYS A 105 7.52 -12.21 -7.22
C LYS A 105 6.13 -11.71 -7.58
N ASP A 106 5.08 -12.40 -7.16
CA ASP A 106 3.69 -11.99 -7.42
C ASP A 106 3.35 -10.68 -6.73
N ILE A 107 3.74 -10.52 -5.46
CA ILE A 107 3.61 -9.25 -4.73
C ILE A 107 4.27 -8.12 -5.51
N ARG A 108 5.53 -8.28 -5.91
CA ARG A 108 6.26 -7.27 -6.66
C ARG A 108 5.56 -6.88 -7.96
N ILE A 109 5.09 -7.86 -8.74
CA ILE A 109 4.44 -7.60 -10.03
C ILE A 109 3.14 -6.82 -9.84
N LYS A 110 2.31 -7.23 -8.88
CA LYS A 110 1.02 -6.58 -8.59
C LYS A 110 1.22 -5.17 -8.05
N SER A 111 2.09 -5.02 -7.03
CA SER A 111 2.42 -3.71 -6.46
C SER A 111 3.00 -2.76 -7.52
N GLN A 112 3.90 -3.23 -8.38
CA GLN A 112 4.46 -2.43 -9.46
C GLN A 112 3.39 -1.92 -10.42
N LYS A 113 2.42 -2.79 -10.77
CA LYS A 113 1.31 -2.43 -11.66
C LYS A 113 0.41 -1.39 -11.00
N GLU A 114 0.04 -1.59 -9.74
CA GLU A 114 -0.80 -0.67 -8.99
C GLU A 114 -0.14 0.70 -8.82
N ILE A 115 1.12 0.74 -8.42
CA ILE A 115 1.91 1.98 -8.31
C ILE A 115 1.98 2.70 -9.67
N SER A 116 2.25 1.97 -10.76
CA SER A 116 2.29 2.58 -12.09
C SER A 116 0.96 3.20 -12.50
N ASN A 117 -0.16 2.58 -12.12
CA ASN A 117 -1.50 3.10 -12.41
C ASN A 117 -1.84 4.33 -11.55
N ILE A 118 -1.49 4.32 -10.27
CA ILE A 118 -1.83 5.43 -9.35
C ILE A 118 -1.00 6.67 -9.68
N LEU A 119 0.31 6.50 -9.96
CA LEU A 119 1.21 7.62 -10.22
C LEU A 119 1.28 8.00 -11.71
N ASP A 120 0.54 7.30 -12.56
CA ASP A 120 0.54 7.46 -14.04
C ASP A 120 1.96 7.50 -14.63
N VAL A 121 2.84 6.62 -14.13
CA VAL A 121 4.24 6.54 -14.54
C VAL A 121 4.73 5.11 -14.61
N LYS A 122 5.49 4.77 -15.66
CA LYS A 122 6.12 3.45 -15.75
C LYS A 122 7.12 3.25 -14.60
N THR A 123 6.81 2.31 -13.71
CA THR A 123 7.57 2.07 -12.49
C THR A 123 8.38 0.77 -12.58
N HIS A 124 9.59 0.82 -12.02
CA HIS A 124 10.45 -0.34 -11.76
C HIS A 124 10.56 -0.56 -10.25
N LEU A 125 9.88 -1.56 -9.75
CA LEU A 125 9.86 -1.90 -8.32
C LEU A 125 10.82 -3.04 -8.01
N TYR A 126 11.70 -2.80 -7.04
CA TYR A 126 12.61 -3.79 -6.45
C TYR A 126 12.27 -3.96 -4.98
N ILE A 127 12.07 -5.20 -4.56
CA ILE A 127 11.71 -5.54 -3.18
C ILE A 127 12.81 -6.39 -2.58
N ASN A 128 13.25 -6.02 -1.37
CA ASN A 128 14.15 -6.81 -0.54
C ASN A 128 13.41 -7.19 0.76
N VAL A 129 13.64 -8.39 1.28
CA VAL A 129 12.99 -8.87 2.51
C VAL A 129 14.03 -9.04 3.60
N ILE A 130 13.88 -8.26 4.67
CA ILE A 130 14.83 -8.20 5.79
C ILE A 130 14.14 -8.74 7.05
N SER A 131 14.81 -9.61 7.78
CA SER A 131 14.40 -9.98 9.14
C SER A 131 15.03 -9.02 10.15
N SER A 132 14.22 -8.51 11.08
CA SER A 132 14.72 -7.62 12.14
C SER A 132 15.69 -8.31 13.09
N ASP A 133 15.61 -9.64 13.21
CA ASP A 133 16.54 -10.42 14.03
C ASP A 133 17.97 -10.43 13.44
N ALA A 134 18.11 -10.13 12.14
CA ALA A 134 19.40 -10.00 11.46
C ALA A 134 20.18 -8.70 11.80
N LYS A 135 19.58 -7.76 12.53
CA LYS A 135 20.22 -6.50 12.96
C LYS A 135 20.85 -6.57 14.36
N LYS A 136 20.94 -7.74 14.98
CA LYS A 136 21.55 -7.94 16.31
C LYS A 136 22.91 -8.61 16.25
N ILE A 137 23.75 -8.25 15.26
CA ILE A 137 25.18 -8.60 15.27
C ILE A 137 25.98 -7.33 15.00
#